data_625aa08213196813a0d701cab0883c37
#
_entry.id   625aa08213196813a0d701cab0883c37
#
_cell.length_a   1.000
_cell.length_b   1.000
_cell.length_c   1.000
_cell.angle_alpha   90.00
_cell.angle_beta   90.00
_cell.angle_gamma   90.00
#
_symmetry.space_group_name_H-M   'P 1'
#
loop_
_entity.id
_entity.type
_entity.pdbx_description
1 polymer ?
#
loop_
_entity_poly.entity_id
_entity_poly.type
_entity_poly.pdbx_seq_one_letter_code
_entity_poly.pdbx_strand_id
1 'polypeptide(L)'
;MRKMCKVLTVIALAIVSTFSVLAGNTYSLSDGRVTIDVKDFVAGNNEIQACYTVTVKADAIPECQSLILTPVVKNDNEKHIVEVVVVNGSAVKGINKWLACQIQKVCKPDEIRVLNLEKGQPLTFETCKAFPCNDVNAGQKFYVTTQKVTYNGGRTCIWNFPGEEYVCDVLCEPYEINPVTVDLGLAQTNNLAPRSVKAQLFYPVNGVAKVASYLKNADALAVLDALDEPDYKVSSVDINGWASPESSVSYNQKLSEKRAATVKKIIADKYKYDENLYHTRGNGEYWDAIIEFVNETDNAVVAASRTAIKDAIAANSNLDKREAAIKAIDGGKPYRVIFNEVYPISRFAECVVTYKAKQFVLSDAKAIYAIDPDGLSAADYTAWTLQEYDANVTAKGLSLYPNDENLNAAAASKAYERGDYDTAIKHYKKAGSSAQVANNLGCCYLAIGDATAAEECFAKAGKYGEANAEEVSKLKHNQKYFTK
;
A
#
# COMPACT_ATOMS: atom_id res chain seq x y z
N MET A 1 -7.23 -14.55 37.81
CA MET A 1 -6.82 -14.22 36.43
C MET A 1 -6.98 -12.72 36.19
N ARG A 2 -5.87 -11.98 36.29
CA ARG A 2 -5.86 -10.52 36.13
C ARG A 2 -5.82 -10.22 34.63
N LYS A 3 -6.87 -9.60 34.09
CA LYS A 3 -6.84 -9.02 32.74
C LYS A 3 -6.09 -7.69 32.80
N MET A 4 -4.93 -7.66 32.17
CA MET A 4 -4.16 -6.44 31.92
C MET A 4 -4.93 -5.56 30.92
N CYS A 5 -5.33 -4.39 31.38
CA CYS A 5 -5.82 -3.32 30.52
C CYS A 5 -4.60 -2.75 29.75
N LYS A 6 -4.56 -2.95 28.43
CA LYS A 6 -3.56 -2.30 27.58
C LYS A 6 -4.02 -0.86 27.36
N VAL A 7 -3.34 0.07 28.00
CA VAL A 7 -3.40 1.49 27.69
C VAL A 7 -2.73 1.68 26.32
N LEU A 8 -3.50 1.98 25.29
CA LEU A 8 -2.98 2.49 24.03
C LEU A 8 -2.57 3.96 24.27
N THR A 9 -1.29 4.19 24.46
CA THR A 9 -0.72 5.53 24.40
C THR A 9 -0.59 5.89 22.93
N VAL A 10 -1.52 6.67 22.41
CA VAL A 10 -1.36 7.34 21.12
C VAL A 10 -0.32 8.43 21.33
N ILE A 11 0.90 8.18 20.87
CA ILE A 11 1.92 9.21 20.75
C ILE A 11 1.56 10.01 19.51
N ALA A 12 0.85 11.12 19.70
CA ALA A 12 0.77 12.18 18.70
C ALA A 12 2.18 12.77 18.55
N LEU A 13 2.88 12.41 17.47
CA LEU A 13 4.08 13.12 17.07
C LEU A 13 3.65 14.52 16.62
N ALA A 14 3.77 15.49 17.52
CA ALA A 14 3.66 16.89 17.15
C ALA A 14 4.82 17.22 16.22
N ILE A 15 4.54 17.39 14.93
CA ILE A 15 5.44 18.09 14.03
C ILE A 15 5.41 19.55 14.48
N VAL A 16 6.45 19.95 15.19
CA VAL A 16 6.69 21.35 15.53
C VAL A 16 7.10 22.06 14.24
N SER A 17 6.11 22.51 13.48
CA SER A 17 6.31 23.64 12.59
C SER A 17 6.49 24.85 13.49
N THR A 18 7.65 25.50 13.37
CA THR A 18 7.97 26.77 14.06
C THR A 18 7.03 27.86 13.56
N PHE A 19 5.83 27.92 14.12
CA PHE A 19 4.96 29.08 14.00
C PHE A 19 5.24 29.99 15.21
N SER A 20 5.47 31.26 14.94
CA SER A 20 5.59 32.31 15.92
C SER A 20 4.39 32.29 16.88
N VAL A 21 4.63 31.97 18.13
CA VAL A 21 3.65 32.07 19.21
C VAL A 21 3.18 33.52 19.30
N LEU A 22 2.03 33.81 18.74
CA LEU A 22 1.30 35.05 19.08
C LEU A 22 0.69 34.83 20.47
N ALA A 23 0.79 35.81 21.33
CA ALA A 23 0.33 35.80 22.72
C ALA A 23 -1.14 35.32 22.77
N GLY A 24 -1.39 34.18 23.41
CA GLY A 24 -2.72 33.63 23.61
C GLY A 24 -3.62 34.62 24.37
N ASN A 25 -4.90 34.65 24.03
CA ASN A 25 -5.89 35.43 24.74
C ASN A 25 -6.22 34.73 26.08
N THR A 26 -5.93 35.39 27.19
CA THR A 26 -6.29 34.92 28.54
C THR A 26 -7.66 35.47 28.93
N TYR A 27 -8.59 34.57 29.23
CA TYR A 27 -9.94 34.92 29.69
C TYR A 27 -10.09 34.65 31.18
N SER A 28 -10.69 35.58 31.89
CA SER A 28 -10.95 35.45 33.31
C SER A 28 -12.39 35.05 33.57
N LEU A 29 -12.59 33.94 34.25
CA LEU A 29 -13.89 33.36 34.56
C LEU A 29 -14.09 33.25 36.07
N SER A 30 -15.34 33.07 36.49
CA SER A 30 -15.69 32.85 37.90
C SER A 30 -15.15 33.95 38.85
N ASP A 31 -15.37 35.21 38.48
CA ASP A 31 -14.84 36.40 39.23
C ASP A 31 -13.32 36.39 39.35
N GLY A 32 -12.63 35.91 38.34
CA GLY A 32 -11.15 35.86 38.30
C GLY A 32 -10.53 34.68 39.06
N ARG A 33 -11.32 33.68 39.46
CA ARG A 33 -10.81 32.47 40.14
C ARG A 33 -10.28 31.42 39.19
N VAL A 34 -10.78 31.44 37.95
CA VAL A 34 -10.34 30.56 36.88
C VAL A 34 -9.87 31.42 35.73
N THR A 35 -8.75 31.11 35.16
CA THR A 35 -8.29 31.69 33.90
C THR A 35 -8.19 30.61 32.83
N ILE A 36 -8.53 30.96 31.60
CA ILE A 36 -8.39 30.10 30.43
C ILE A 36 -7.54 30.83 29.41
N ASP A 37 -6.42 30.18 29.06
CA ASP A 37 -5.56 30.61 27.97
C ASP A 37 -5.86 29.75 26.75
N VAL A 38 -6.49 30.33 25.74
CA VAL A 38 -6.77 29.67 24.47
C VAL A 38 -5.49 29.74 23.63
N LYS A 39 -4.85 28.59 23.43
CA LYS A 39 -3.56 28.51 22.74
C LYS A 39 -3.70 28.43 21.24
N ASP A 40 -4.51 27.51 20.76
CA ASP A 40 -4.65 27.25 19.33
C ASP A 40 -6.05 26.68 19.02
N PHE A 41 -6.71 27.28 18.05
CA PHE A 41 -7.82 26.67 17.34
C PHE A 41 -7.32 26.44 15.91
N VAL A 42 -6.81 25.24 15.62
CA VAL A 42 -6.31 24.90 14.31
C VAL A 42 -7.42 24.22 13.53
N ALA A 43 -7.82 24.80 12.43
CA ALA A 43 -8.78 24.19 11.49
C ALA A 43 -8.02 23.43 10.40
N GLY A 44 -8.37 22.16 10.22
CA GLY A 44 -7.87 21.31 9.16
C GLY A 44 -8.81 20.13 8.97
N ASN A 45 -8.94 19.64 7.75
CA ASN A 45 -9.81 18.50 7.41
C ASN A 45 -11.26 18.64 7.90
N ASN A 46 -11.81 19.84 7.82
CA ASN A 46 -13.13 20.18 8.37
C ASN A 46 -13.29 19.88 9.88
N GLU A 47 -12.19 19.87 10.61
CA GLU A 47 -12.18 19.79 12.07
C GLU A 47 -11.51 21.03 12.66
N ILE A 48 -11.99 21.42 13.84
CA ILE A 48 -11.39 22.47 14.66
C ILE A 48 -10.74 21.77 15.84
N GLN A 49 -9.43 21.93 16.00
CA GLN A 49 -8.73 21.48 17.19
C GLN A 49 -8.63 22.64 18.19
N ALA A 50 -9.40 22.54 19.27
CA ALA A 50 -9.38 23.51 20.35
C ALA A 50 -8.39 23.08 21.44
N CYS A 51 -7.30 23.82 21.58
CA CYS A 51 -6.32 23.63 22.65
C CYS A 51 -6.33 24.83 23.60
N TYR A 52 -6.48 24.56 24.88
CA TYR A 52 -6.49 25.62 25.90
C TYR A 52 -5.87 25.13 27.22
N THR A 53 -5.37 26.08 27.99
CA THR A 53 -4.85 25.84 29.34
C THR A 53 -5.79 26.48 30.35
N VAL A 54 -6.17 25.73 31.37
CA VAL A 54 -6.99 26.23 32.50
C VAL A 54 -6.12 26.35 33.72
N THR A 55 -6.19 27.50 34.38
CA THR A 55 -5.58 27.69 35.67
C THR A 55 -6.64 28.06 36.73
N VAL A 56 -6.75 27.23 37.75
CA VAL A 56 -7.58 27.44 38.92
C VAL A 56 -6.73 28.00 40.06
N LYS A 57 -7.07 29.18 40.59
CA LYS A 57 -6.30 29.81 41.67
C LYS A 57 -6.35 28.98 42.95
N ALA A 58 -5.34 29.13 43.80
CA ALA A 58 -5.18 28.38 45.05
C ALA A 58 -6.37 28.53 46.02
N ASP A 59 -7.00 29.68 46.01
CA ASP A 59 -8.13 30.02 46.90
C ASP A 59 -9.50 29.97 46.17
N ALA A 60 -9.53 29.49 44.93
CA ALA A 60 -10.75 29.44 44.10
C ALA A 60 -11.84 28.58 44.71
N ILE A 61 -11.47 27.53 45.44
CA ILE A 61 -12.38 26.51 45.95
C ILE A 61 -12.10 26.30 47.45
N PRO A 62 -13.15 26.43 48.34
CA PRO A 62 -13.01 26.03 49.73
C PRO A 62 -12.63 24.54 49.85
N GLU A 63 -11.87 24.19 50.91
CA GLU A 63 -11.28 22.87 51.10
C GLU A 63 -12.31 21.72 50.99
N CYS A 64 -13.55 21.94 51.48
CA CYS A 64 -14.64 20.95 51.53
C CYS A 64 -15.61 21.07 50.34
N GLN A 65 -15.25 21.68 49.22
CA GLN A 65 -16.11 21.89 48.06
C GLN A 65 -15.40 21.45 46.81
N SER A 66 -16.16 21.35 45.73
CA SER A 66 -15.60 21.11 44.37
C SER A 66 -16.12 22.12 43.39
N LEU A 67 -15.40 22.33 42.32
CA LEU A 67 -15.78 23.11 41.16
C LEU A 67 -15.90 22.19 39.98
N ILE A 68 -17.00 22.30 39.23
CA ILE A 68 -17.16 21.62 37.94
C ILE A 68 -16.96 22.68 36.86
N LEU A 69 -16.02 22.41 35.97
CA LEU A 69 -15.78 23.20 34.77
C LEU A 69 -16.24 22.36 33.58
N THR A 70 -17.13 22.91 32.77
CA THR A 70 -17.64 22.27 31.57
C THR A 70 -17.46 23.19 30.38
N PRO A 71 -16.31 23.10 29.69
CA PRO A 71 -16.10 23.78 28.42
C PRO A 71 -17.05 23.25 27.37
N VAL A 72 -17.69 24.14 26.64
CA VAL A 72 -18.74 23.86 25.66
C VAL A 72 -18.54 24.70 24.41
N VAL A 73 -18.57 24.08 23.26
CA VAL A 73 -18.69 24.74 21.98
C VAL A 73 -20.13 24.57 21.49
N LYS A 74 -20.82 25.68 21.20
CA LYS A 74 -22.23 25.63 20.77
C LYS A 74 -22.61 26.82 19.87
N ASN A 75 -23.66 26.59 19.10
CA ASN A 75 -24.47 27.61 18.42
C ASN A 75 -25.97 27.37 18.72
N ASP A 76 -26.84 27.94 17.97
CA ASP A 76 -28.28 27.79 18.13
C ASP A 76 -28.78 26.36 17.77
N ASN A 77 -28.01 25.62 16.98
CA ASN A 77 -28.38 24.30 16.44
C ASN A 77 -27.74 23.14 17.21
N GLU A 78 -26.49 23.30 17.62
CA GLU A 78 -25.72 22.20 18.24
C GLU A 78 -24.91 22.64 19.45
N LYS A 79 -24.66 21.66 20.34
CA LYS A 79 -23.87 21.82 21.55
C LYS A 79 -22.91 20.64 21.70
N HIS A 80 -21.61 20.93 21.72
CA HIS A 80 -20.55 19.95 21.97
C HIS A 80 -19.88 20.19 23.31
N ILE A 81 -19.96 19.23 24.20
CA ILE A 81 -19.21 19.24 25.48
C ILE A 81 -17.78 18.77 25.18
N VAL A 82 -16.82 19.60 25.54
CA VAL A 82 -15.39 19.26 25.34
C VAL A 82 -14.97 18.19 26.32
N GLU A 83 -15.16 18.46 27.58
CA GLU A 83 -14.91 17.57 28.71
C GLU A 83 -15.68 18.08 29.93
N VAL A 84 -15.73 17.29 31.00
CA VAL A 84 -16.19 17.76 32.31
C VAL A 84 -15.04 17.59 33.30
N VAL A 85 -14.54 18.68 33.84
CA VAL A 85 -13.45 18.67 34.80
C VAL A 85 -14.03 18.98 36.20
N VAL A 86 -13.83 18.05 37.12
CA VAL A 86 -14.17 18.26 38.53
C VAL A 86 -12.89 18.57 39.27
N VAL A 87 -12.76 19.79 39.78
CA VAL A 87 -11.63 20.19 40.62
C VAL A 87 -12.07 20.17 42.07
N ASN A 88 -11.49 19.28 42.85
CA ASN A 88 -11.80 19.11 44.26
C ASN A 88 -10.92 20.05 45.11
N GLY A 89 -11.53 20.67 46.12
CA GLY A 89 -10.79 21.31 47.20
C GLY A 89 -9.99 20.29 48.02
N SER A 90 -8.96 20.75 48.72
CA SER A 90 -7.93 19.90 49.35
C SER A 90 -8.43 18.84 50.32
N ALA A 91 -9.64 18.99 50.90
CA ALA A 91 -10.26 18.03 51.77
C ALA A 91 -11.23 17.04 51.09
N VAL A 92 -11.52 17.22 49.81
CA VAL A 92 -12.42 16.36 49.02
C VAL A 92 -11.63 15.28 48.29
N LYS A 93 -12.03 14.00 48.50
CA LYS A 93 -11.38 12.85 47.81
C LYS A 93 -12.30 12.29 46.77
N GLY A 94 -11.98 12.53 45.49
CA GLY A 94 -12.72 12.01 44.35
C GLY A 94 -14.14 12.57 44.19
N ILE A 95 -15.00 11.87 43.48
CA ILE A 95 -16.42 12.20 43.30
C ILE A 95 -17.29 11.07 43.84
N ASN A 96 -18.41 11.42 44.48
CA ASN A 96 -19.36 10.41 44.97
C ASN A 96 -20.25 9.86 43.82
N LYS A 97 -20.91 8.71 44.05
CA LYS A 97 -21.76 8.06 43.06
C LYS A 97 -22.88 8.96 42.52
N TRP A 98 -23.46 9.78 43.37
CA TRP A 98 -24.52 10.68 42.95
C TRP A 98 -24.01 11.75 41.99
N LEU A 99 -22.89 12.40 42.31
CA LEU A 99 -22.25 13.40 41.46
C LEU A 99 -21.83 12.80 40.13
N ALA A 100 -21.18 11.64 40.15
CA ALA A 100 -20.81 10.90 38.92
C ALA A 100 -22.05 10.62 38.05
N CYS A 101 -23.14 10.17 38.63
CA CYS A 101 -24.41 9.92 37.92
C CYS A 101 -25.01 11.21 37.33
N GLN A 102 -24.89 12.38 38.00
CA GLN A 102 -25.39 13.63 37.44
C GLN A 102 -24.54 14.07 36.24
N ILE A 103 -23.21 13.96 36.32
CA ILE A 103 -22.28 14.33 35.24
C ILE A 103 -22.45 13.40 34.05
N GLN A 104 -22.64 12.08 34.28
CA GLN A 104 -22.86 11.09 33.20
C GLN A 104 -24.18 11.27 32.43
N LYS A 105 -25.08 12.13 32.88
CA LYS A 105 -26.27 12.52 32.11
C LYS A 105 -25.93 13.49 30.96
N VAL A 106 -24.79 14.15 31.03
CA VAL A 106 -24.41 15.21 30.08
C VAL A 106 -23.13 14.89 29.28
N CYS A 107 -22.32 13.93 29.75
CA CYS A 107 -21.11 13.51 29.04
C CYS A 107 -20.82 12.03 29.27
N LYS A 108 -19.96 11.46 28.44
CA LYS A 108 -19.50 10.06 28.58
C LYS A 108 -18.53 9.90 29.74
N PRO A 109 -18.43 8.71 30.38
CA PRO A 109 -17.53 8.47 31.50
C PRO A 109 -16.04 8.78 31.23
N ASP A 110 -15.58 8.58 30.01
CA ASP A 110 -14.21 8.86 29.53
C ASP A 110 -13.95 10.36 29.30
N GLU A 111 -14.98 11.17 29.28
CA GLU A 111 -14.91 12.62 29.17
C GLU A 111 -14.91 13.33 30.57
N ILE A 112 -14.87 12.56 31.65
CA ILE A 112 -14.84 13.09 33.02
C ILE A 112 -13.43 13.05 33.56
N ARG A 113 -12.89 14.22 33.90
CA ARG A 113 -11.56 14.39 34.50
C ARG A 113 -11.72 14.88 35.94
N VAL A 114 -11.09 14.19 36.89
CA VAL A 114 -11.12 14.58 38.31
C VAL A 114 -9.73 15.00 38.74
N LEU A 115 -9.60 16.21 39.21
CA LEU A 115 -8.36 16.84 39.67
C LEU A 115 -8.51 17.28 41.12
N ASN A 116 -7.41 17.36 41.86
CA ASN A 116 -7.39 17.81 43.24
C ASN A 116 -6.52 19.05 43.38
N LEU A 117 -7.06 20.09 44.00
CA LEU A 117 -6.36 21.30 44.34
C LEU A 117 -5.53 21.05 45.60
N GLU A 118 -4.24 21.29 45.52
CA GLU A 118 -3.38 21.28 46.73
C GLU A 118 -3.55 22.57 47.52
N LYS A 119 -3.48 22.45 48.84
CA LYS A 119 -3.67 23.60 49.72
C LYS A 119 -2.65 24.69 49.45
N GLY A 120 -3.12 25.87 49.06
CA GLY A 120 -2.28 27.03 48.82
C GLY A 120 -1.52 27.02 47.47
N GLN A 121 -1.80 26.05 46.59
CA GLN A 121 -1.21 25.97 45.25
C GLN A 121 -2.25 26.16 44.15
N PRO A 122 -1.97 26.88 43.09
CA PRO A 122 -2.83 26.90 41.91
C PRO A 122 -2.76 25.57 41.15
N LEU A 123 -3.81 25.22 40.45
CA LEU A 123 -3.87 24.03 39.60
C LEU A 123 -3.95 24.47 38.14
N THR A 124 -3.01 24.00 37.33
CA THR A 124 -3.01 24.25 35.89
C THR A 124 -3.09 22.93 35.13
N PHE A 125 -3.94 22.88 34.10
CA PHE A 125 -4.05 21.73 33.21
C PHE A 125 -4.35 22.15 31.78
N GLU A 126 -3.94 21.31 30.83
CA GLU A 126 -4.13 21.53 29.40
C GLU A 126 -5.16 20.54 28.84
N THR A 127 -5.89 20.99 27.84
CA THR A 127 -6.83 20.17 27.07
C THR A 127 -6.74 20.53 25.60
N CYS A 128 -6.75 19.49 24.74
CA CYS A 128 -6.94 19.61 23.30
C CYS A 128 -8.06 18.66 22.88
N LYS A 129 -9.04 19.16 22.14
CA LYS A 129 -10.09 18.32 21.56
C LYS A 129 -10.46 18.81 20.16
N ALA A 130 -10.75 17.86 19.24
CA ALA A 130 -11.20 18.16 17.91
C ALA A 130 -12.73 18.17 17.84
N PHE A 131 -13.29 19.08 17.05
CA PHE A 131 -14.72 19.19 16.73
C PHE A 131 -14.91 19.30 15.22
N PRO A 132 -16.02 18.75 14.67
CA PRO A 132 -16.34 18.96 13.27
C PRO A 132 -16.55 20.43 12.93
N CYS A 133 -15.98 20.92 11.82
CA CYS A 133 -16.33 22.16 11.18
C CYS A 133 -17.21 21.83 9.97
N ASN A 134 -18.52 22.08 10.08
CA ASN A 134 -19.50 21.84 9.03
C ASN A 134 -20.59 22.92 9.08
N ASP A 135 -21.52 22.93 8.13
CA ASP A 135 -22.57 23.94 8.04
C ASP A 135 -23.44 24.06 9.30
N VAL A 136 -23.64 22.93 10.02
CA VAL A 136 -24.42 22.92 11.26
C VAL A 136 -23.66 23.58 12.39
N ASN A 137 -22.31 23.46 12.38
CA ASN A 137 -21.41 23.96 13.41
C ASN A 137 -20.83 25.35 13.09
N ALA A 138 -21.15 25.93 11.94
CA ALA A 138 -20.70 27.28 11.59
C ALA A 138 -21.20 28.32 12.60
N GLY A 139 -20.33 29.27 12.95
CA GLY A 139 -20.67 30.35 13.89
C GLY A 139 -20.83 29.92 15.35
N GLN A 140 -20.17 28.80 15.75
CA GLN A 140 -20.18 28.36 17.15
C GLN A 140 -19.43 29.34 18.07
N LYS A 141 -19.81 29.30 19.33
CA LYS A 141 -19.17 30.09 20.40
C LYS A 141 -18.65 29.16 21.48
N PHE A 142 -17.51 29.49 22.03
CA PHE A 142 -16.88 28.78 23.15
C PHE A 142 -17.33 29.40 24.47
N TYR A 143 -17.89 28.56 25.32
CA TYR A 143 -18.34 28.90 26.66
C TYR A 143 -17.71 27.94 27.67
N VAL A 144 -17.62 28.40 28.91
CA VAL A 144 -17.34 27.52 30.05
C VAL A 144 -18.45 27.66 31.06
N THR A 145 -19.10 26.55 31.38
CA THR A 145 -20.06 26.48 32.47
C THR A 145 -19.30 26.14 33.76
N THR A 146 -19.43 27.01 34.75
CA THR A 146 -18.81 26.82 36.05
C THR A 146 -19.91 26.53 37.09
N GLN A 147 -19.76 25.43 37.82
CA GLN A 147 -20.69 25.00 38.85
C GLN A 147 -19.95 24.68 40.13
N LYS A 148 -20.52 25.08 41.27
CA LYS A 148 -20.00 24.79 42.59
C LYS A 148 -20.69 23.55 43.16
N VAL A 149 -19.95 22.67 43.79
CA VAL A 149 -20.47 21.49 44.49
C VAL A 149 -20.21 21.62 45.97
N THR A 150 -21.26 21.47 46.76
CA THR A 150 -21.19 21.47 48.21
C THR A 150 -21.60 20.13 48.78
N TYR A 151 -20.91 19.72 49.84
CA TYR A 151 -21.16 18.44 50.54
C TYR A 151 -21.55 18.71 52.00
N ASN A 152 -22.88 18.74 52.29
CA ASN A 152 -23.40 19.06 53.62
C ASN A 152 -24.19 17.88 54.18
N GLY A 153 -23.74 17.32 55.28
CA GLY A 153 -24.51 16.32 56.05
C GLY A 153 -24.94 15.07 55.23
N GLY A 154 -24.07 14.63 54.32
CA GLY A 154 -24.36 13.49 53.41
C GLY A 154 -25.17 13.86 52.16
N ARG A 155 -25.54 15.11 51.98
CA ARG A 155 -26.19 15.63 50.76
C ARG A 155 -25.19 16.33 49.87
N THR A 156 -25.25 16.04 48.57
CA THR A 156 -24.46 16.73 47.52
C THR A 156 -25.39 17.64 46.75
N CYS A 157 -25.02 18.92 46.65
CA CYS A 157 -25.76 19.93 45.87
C CYS A 157 -24.85 20.56 44.84
N ILE A 158 -25.41 20.79 43.65
CA ILE A 158 -24.75 21.50 42.54
C ILE A 158 -25.44 22.85 42.37
N TRP A 159 -24.64 23.89 42.29
CA TRP A 159 -25.08 25.27 42.11
C TRP A 159 -24.38 25.88 40.87
N ASN A 160 -25.13 26.59 40.04
CA ASN A 160 -24.51 27.40 39.00
C ASN A 160 -23.75 28.56 39.64
N PHE A 161 -22.45 28.70 39.35
CA PHE A 161 -21.64 29.73 39.96
C PHE A 161 -20.37 30.03 39.12
N PRO A 162 -20.35 31.13 38.42
CA PRO A 162 -21.47 32.02 38.11
C PRO A 162 -22.45 31.39 37.10
N GLY A 163 -22.14 30.25 36.53
CA GLY A 163 -22.89 29.58 35.47
C GLY A 163 -22.14 29.56 34.16
N GLU A 164 -22.82 29.79 33.07
CA GLU A 164 -22.23 29.77 31.73
C GLU A 164 -21.61 31.13 31.42
N GLU A 165 -20.34 31.16 31.10
CA GLU A 165 -19.59 32.37 30.74
C GLU A 165 -19.03 32.23 29.32
N TYR A 166 -19.21 33.29 28.52
CA TYR A 166 -18.66 33.37 27.17
C TYR A 166 -17.12 33.53 27.24
N VAL A 167 -16.41 32.82 26.36
CA VAL A 167 -14.96 32.92 26.22
C VAL A 167 -14.60 33.61 24.92
N CYS A 168 -14.95 32.99 23.78
CA CYS A 168 -14.65 33.54 22.46
C CYS A 168 -15.59 32.99 21.40
N ASP A 169 -15.60 33.61 20.24
CA ASP A 169 -16.24 33.06 19.06
C ASP A 169 -15.39 31.96 18.44
N VAL A 170 -16.06 30.91 17.98
CA VAL A 170 -15.47 29.83 17.21
C VAL A 170 -16.03 29.96 15.80
N LEU A 171 -15.42 30.81 14.99
CA LEU A 171 -15.84 31.00 13.62
C LEU A 171 -15.11 30.00 12.73
N CYS A 172 -15.87 29.10 12.14
CA CYS A 172 -15.42 28.11 11.20
C CYS A 172 -16.25 28.24 9.94
N GLU A 173 -15.60 28.38 8.79
CA GLU A 173 -16.22 28.25 7.48
C GLU A 173 -15.95 26.81 6.97
N PRO A 174 -16.99 25.98 6.82
CA PRO A 174 -16.83 24.66 6.25
C PRO A 174 -16.21 24.73 4.87
N TYR A 175 -15.28 23.84 4.56
CA TYR A 175 -14.66 23.75 3.26
C TYR A 175 -14.70 22.32 2.74
N GLU A 176 -14.76 22.19 1.42
CA GLU A 176 -14.76 20.92 0.73
C GLU A 176 -13.39 20.63 0.11
N ILE A 177 -13.09 19.35 -0.06
CA ILE A 177 -11.85 18.91 -0.69
C ILE A 177 -12.23 18.11 -1.92
N ASN A 178 -11.86 18.63 -3.10
CA ASN A 178 -12.26 18.08 -4.40
C ASN A 178 -11.07 17.44 -5.14
N PRO A 179 -10.69 16.19 -4.83
CA PRO A 179 -9.67 15.48 -5.58
C PRO A 179 -10.18 15.11 -6.97
N VAL A 180 -9.27 14.98 -7.91
CA VAL A 180 -9.58 14.56 -9.28
C VAL A 180 -8.90 13.25 -9.63
N THR A 181 -9.48 12.51 -10.56
CA THR A 181 -8.84 11.29 -11.08
C THR A 181 -7.57 11.67 -11.85
N VAL A 182 -6.45 11.07 -11.50
CA VAL A 182 -5.19 11.20 -12.24
C VAL A 182 -5.24 10.26 -13.43
N ASP A 183 -5.01 10.78 -14.64
CA ASP A 183 -4.84 9.93 -15.80
C ASP A 183 -3.46 9.27 -15.75
N LEU A 184 -3.45 7.98 -15.48
CA LEU A 184 -2.22 7.19 -15.34
C LEU A 184 -1.79 6.51 -16.65
N GLY A 185 -2.48 6.79 -17.76
CA GLY A 185 -2.16 6.19 -19.06
C GLY A 185 -2.23 4.66 -19.08
N LEU A 186 -2.97 4.04 -18.17
CA LEU A 186 -3.10 2.58 -18.04
C LEU A 186 -3.75 1.92 -19.27
N ALA A 187 -4.39 2.68 -20.14
CA ALA A 187 -4.86 2.20 -21.44
C ALA A 187 -3.70 1.81 -22.38
N GLN A 188 -2.45 2.17 -22.07
CA GLN A 188 -1.28 1.80 -22.84
C GLN A 188 -0.74 0.44 -22.37
N THR A 189 -1.30 -0.63 -22.92
CA THR A 189 -0.90 -2.04 -22.69
C THR A 189 0.56 -2.36 -23.02
N ASN A 190 1.26 -1.44 -23.70
CA ASN A 190 2.66 -1.60 -24.08
C ASN A 190 3.62 -1.64 -22.88
N ASN A 191 3.19 -1.16 -21.72
CA ASN A 191 4.01 -1.09 -20.50
C ASN A 191 3.85 -2.30 -19.57
N LEU A 192 2.88 -3.20 -19.86
CA LEU A 192 2.75 -4.44 -19.11
C LEU A 192 3.93 -5.37 -19.40
N ALA A 193 4.36 -6.14 -18.40
CA ALA A 193 5.44 -7.10 -18.55
C ALA A 193 5.11 -8.14 -19.64
N PRO A 194 6.05 -8.49 -20.53
CA PRO A 194 5.85 -9.62 -21.43
C PRO A 194 5.75 -10.92 -20.65
N ARG A 195 4.95 -11.84 -21.15
CA ARG A 195 4.73 -13.17 -20.58
C ARG A 195 5.12 -14.22 -21.60
N SER A 196 5.47 -15.41 -21.16
CA SER A 196 5.80 -16.50 -22.06
C SER A 196 5.11 -17.80 -21.66
N VAL A 197 4.75 -18.56 -22.68
CA VAL A 197 4.27 -19.94 -22.55
C VAL A 197 5.26 -20.85 -23.26
N LYS A 198 5.62 -21.94 -22.60
CA LYS A 198 6.58 -22.91 -23.08
C LYS A 198 5.91 -24.26 -23.31
N ALA A 199 6.14 -24.85 -24.47
CA ALA A 199 5.69 -26.19 -24.82
C ALA A 199 6.84 -26.99 -25.43
N GLN A 200 6.95 -28.27 -25.07
CA GLN A 200 7.97 -29.18 -25.61
C GLN A 200 7.28 -30.37 -26.28
N LEU A 201 7.51 -30.55 -27.58
CA LEU A 201 7.06 -31.72 -28.34
C LEU A 201 8.19 -32.71 -28.53
N PHE A 202 8.00 -33.93 -28.08
CA PHE A 202 8.96 -35.02 -28.15
C PHE A 202 8.78 -35.86 -29.38
N TYR A 203 9.88 -36.49 -29.82
CA TYR A 203 9.89 -37.27 -31.06
C TYR A 203 10.52 -38.65 -30.84
N PRO A 204 9.95 -39.72 -31.52
CA PRO A 204 10.62 -41.00 -31.53
C PRO A 204 11.93 -40.95 -32.32
N VAL A 205 12.70 -42.04 -32.29
CA VAL A 205 13.96 -42.15 -33.05
C VAL A 205 13.72 -41.78 -34.51
N ASN A 206 14.55 -40.91 -35.07
CA ASN A 206 14.44 -40.38 -36.45
C ASN A 206 13.10 -39.72 -36.77
N GLY A 207 12.19 -39.59 -35.81
CA GLY A 207 10.88 -38.98 -36.02
C GLY A 207 10.97 -37.45 -36.13
N VAL A 208 10.10 -36.93 -37.02
CA VAL A 208 9.86 -35.48 -37.20
C VAL A 208 8.36 -35.18 -37.23
N ALA A 209 7.51 -36.20 -37.34
CA ALA A 209 6.06 -36.02 -37.35
C ALA A 209 5.51 -35.83 -35.92
N LYS A 210 4.45 -35.03 -35.81
CA LYS A 210 3.68 -34.89 -34.58
C LYS A 210 3.01 -36.22 -34.22
N VAL A 211 3.31 -36.72 -33.00
CA VAL A 211 2.66 -37.92 -32.43
C VAL A 211 2.09 -37.51 -31.07
N ALA A 212 0.80 -37.27 -30.99
CA ALA A 212 0.14 -36.75 -29.79
C ALA A 212 0.25 -37.69 -28.58
N SER A 213 0.27 -38.99 -28.81
CA SER A 213 0.39 -40.02 -27.75
C SER A 213 1.82 -40.30 -27.31
N TYR A 214 2.84 -39.63 -27.88
CA TYR A 214 4.22 -39.85 -27.51
C TYR A 214 4.63 -38.98 -26.33
N LEU A 215 5.09 -39.59 -25.24
CA LEU A 215 5.47 -38.92 -24.00
C LEU A 215 4.41 -37.89 -23.52
N LYS A 216 4.84 -36.67 -23.22
CA LYS A 216 3.97 -35.57 -22.75
C LYS A 216 3.42 -34.69 -23.88
N ASN A 217 3.40 -35.16 -25.12
CA ASN A 217 2.97 -34.35 -26.27
C ASN A 217 1.50 -33.91 -26.21
N ALA A 218 0.63 -34.68 -25.57
CA ALA A 218 -0.78 -34.28 -25.40
C ALA A 218 -0.88 -33.00 -24.57
N ASP A 219 -0.14 -32.89 -23.46
CA ASP A 219 -0.10 -31.71 -22.59
C ASP A 219 0.49 -30.51 -23.32
N ALA A 220 1.61 -30.70 -24.03
CA ALA A 220 2.25 -29.68 -24.84
C ALA A 220 1.35 -29.11 -25.94
N LEU A 221 0.58 -29.98 -26.59
CA LEU A 221 -0.40 -29.57 -27.60
C LEU A 221 -1.56 -28.80 -26.99
N ALA A 222 -2.02 -29.19 -25.79
CA ALA A 222 -3.07 -28.47 -25.08
C ALA A 222 -2.61 -27.06 -24.70
N VAL A 223 -1.36 -26.91 -24.27
CA VAL A 223 -0.75 -25.59 -24.01
C VAL A 223 -0.71 -24.73 -25.26
N LEU A 224 -0.28 -25.31 -26.41
CA LEU A 224 -0.29 -24.59 -27.70
C LEU A 224 -1.71 -24.28 -28.18
N ASP A 225 -2.67 -25.10 -27.80
CA ASP A 225 -4.09 -24.91 -28.17
C ASP A 225 -4.75 -23.75 -27.39
N ALA A 226 -4.23 -23.43 -26.22
CA ALA A 226 -4.72 -22.35 -25.38
C ALA A 226 -4.15 -20.95 -25.73
N LEU A 227 -3.28 -20.83 -26.75
CA LEU A 227 -2.68 -19.55 -27.16
C LEU A 227 -3.62 -18.60 -27.90
N ASP A 228 -4.84 -19.02 -28.22
CA ASP A 228 -5.83 -18.23 -28.98
C ASP A 228 -6.72 -17.40 -28.05
N GLU A 229 -6.13 -16.68 -27.15
CA GLU A 229 -6.84 -15.76 -26.27
C GLU A 229 -6.94 -14.38 -26.94
N PRO A 230 -8.16 -13.83 -27.12
CA PRO A 230 -8.38 -12.57 -27.82
C PRO A 230 -7.72 -11.37 -27.12
N ASP A 231 -7.38 -11.51 -25.86
CA ASP A 231 -6.82 -10.45 -24.99
C ASP A 231 -5.29 -10.39 -25.03
N TYR A 232 -4.61 -11.22 -25.82
CA TYR A 232 -3.16 -11.22 -25.93
C TYR A 232 -2.67 -10.81 -27.32
N LYS A 233 -1.50 -10.17 -27.33
CA LYS A 233 -0.74 -9.85 -28.57
C LYS A 233 0.57 -10.60 -28.53
N VAL A 234 0.74 -11.59 -29.40
CA VAL A 234 2.01 -12.31 -29.55
C VAL A 234 3.08 -11.36 -30.08
N SER A 235 4.28 -11.41 -29.47
CA SER A 235 5.43 -10.60 -29.83
C SER A 235 6.60 -11.42 -30.39
N SER A 236 6.73 -12.70 -30.01
CA SER A 236 7.67 -13.65 -30.63
C SER A 236 7.21 -15.09 -30.46
N VAL A 237 7.66 -15.96 -31.37
CA VAL A 237 7.48 -17.41 -31.34
C VAL A 237 8.86 -18.03 -31.60
N ASP A 238 9.55 -18.36 -30.52
CA ASP A 238 10.91 -18.89 -30.57
C ASP A 238 10.86 -20.43 -30.53
N ILE A 239 11.34 -21.08 -31.59
CA ILE A 239 11.25 -22.52 -31.76
C ILE A 239 12.65 -23.13 -31.91
N ASN A 240 13.03 -23.95 -30.97
CA ASN A 240 14.29 -24.63 -30.91
C ASN A 240 14.12 -26.14 -31.02
N GLY A 241 14.82 -26.77 -31.92
CA GLY A 241 14.81 -28.23 -32.09
C GLY A 241 16.10 -28.87 -31.62
N TRP A 242 15.99 -30.07 -31.10
CA TRP A 242 17.13 -30.90 -30.65
C TRP A 242 17.01 -32.35 -31.08
N ALA A 243 18.13 -33.02 -31.17
CA ALA A 243 18.28 -34.45 -31.40
C ALA A 243 19.11 -35.10 -30.27
N SER A 244 18.93 -36.41 -30.08
CA SER A 244 19.83 -37.19 -29.26
C SER A 244 21.11 -37.55 -30.04
N PRO A 245 22.24 -37.83 -29.35
CA PRO A 245 23.51 -38.11 -30.01
C PRO A 245 23.63 -39.49 -30.69
N GLU A 246 22.56 -40.04 -31.22
CA GLU A 246 22.55 -41.42 -31.80
C GLU A 246 23.16 -41.54 -33.18
N SER A 247 23.30 -40.43 -33.88
CA SER A 247 23.79 -40.37 -35.26
C SER A 247 24.83 -39.30 -35.43
N SER A 248 25.40 -39.11 -36.61
CA SER A 248 26.41 -38.12 -36.84
C SER A 248 25.92 -36.69 -36.52
N VAL A 249 26.80 -35.83 -36.06
CA VAL A 249 26.50 -34.40 -35.76
C VAL A 249 25.80 -33.73 -36.92
N SER A 250 26.25 -33.97 -38.16
CA SER A 250 25.65 -33.38 -39.36
C SER A 250 24.21 -33.85 -39.64
N TYR A 251 23.92 -35.11 -39.33
CA TYR A 251 22.59 -35.65 -39.43
C TYR A 251 21.68 -35.09 -38.34
N ASN A 252 22.18 -35.08 -37.11
CA ASN A 252 21.43 -34.57 -35.96
C ASN A 252 21.13 -33.07 -36.08
N GLN A 253 22.04 -32.28 -36.68
CA GLN A 253 21.79 -30.88 -37.02
C GLN A 253 20.57 -30.75 -37.94
N LYS A 254 20.52 -31.49 -39.07
CA LYS A 254 19.40 -31.47 -40.00
C LYS A 254 18.10 -32.01 -39.38
N LEU A 255 18.21 -33.01 -38.50
CA LEU A 255 17.06 -33.59 -37.83
C LEU A 255 16.43 -32.59 -36.82
N SER A 256 17.26 -31.86 -36.08
CA SER A 256 16.82 -30.81 -35.15
C SER A 256 16.12 -29.65 -35.88
N GLU A 257 16.65 -29.22 -37.02
CA GLU A 257 16.02 -28.21 -37.91
C GLU A 257 14.63 -28.66 -38.39
N LYS A 258 14.50 -29.91 -38.84
CA LYS A 258 13.21 -30.45 -39.26
C LYS A 258 12.18 -30.54 -38.13
N ARG A 259 12.61 -30.85 -36.89
CA ARG A 259 11.73 -30.87 -35.72
C ARG A 259 11.22 -29.48 -35.40
N ALA A 260 12.11 -28.48 -35.39
CA ALA A 260 11.72 -27.10 -35.20
C ALA A 260 10.76 -26.61 -36.28
N ALA A 261 11.02 -26.93 -37.55
CA ALA A 261 10.13 -26.61 -38.68
C ALA A 261 8.75 -27.25 -38.55
N THR A 262 8.68 -28.47 -38.00
CA THR A 262 7.39 -29.15 -37.77
C THR A 262 6.56 -28.38 -36.73
N VAL A 263 7.15 -27.95 -35.63
CA VAL A 263 6.45 -27.16 -34.62
C VAL A 263 6.03 -25.80 -35.16
N LYS A 264 6.90 -25.10 -35.92
CA LYS A 264 6.52 -23.88 -36.62
C LYS A 264 5.25 -24.11 -37.48
N LYS A 265 5.24 -25.19 -38.28
CA LYS A 265 4.08 -25.50 -39.12
C LYS A 265 2.81 -25.70 -38.31
N ILE A 266 2.87 -26.44 -37.19
CA ILE A 266 1.70 -26.67 -36.33
C ILE A 266 1.11 -25.34 -35.85
N ILE A 267 1.96 -24.40 -35.41
CA ILE A 267 1.52 -23.12 -34.90
C ILE A 267 1.02 -22.21 -36.03
N ALA A 268 1.75 -22.11 -37.11
CA ALA A 268 1.40 -21.24 -38.24
C ALA A 268 0.10 -21.67 -38.94
N ASP A 269 -0.15 -22.99 -39.06
CA ASP A 269 -1.39 -23.51 -39.62
C ASP A 269 -2.62 -23.13 -38.77
N LYS A 270 -2.44 -23.04 -37.44
CA LYS A 270 -3.53 -22.75 -36.53
C LYS A 270 -3.73 -21.24 -36.30
N TYR A 271 -2.67 -20.45 -35.99
CA TYR A 271 -2.81 -19.10 -35.48
C TYR A 271 -2.51 -18.00 -36.51
N LYS A 272 -1.86 -18.30 -37.62
CA LYS A 272 -1.55 -17.37 -38.71
C LYS A 272 -0.88 -16.06 -38.23
N TYR A 273 0.05 -16.17 -37.27
CA TYR A 273 0.85 -15.03 -36.88
C TYR A 273 1.75 -14.55 -38.02
N ASP A 274 2.16 -13.27 -37.96
CA ASP A 274 3.10 -12.73 -38.95
C ASP A 274 4.39 -13.55 -39.00
N GLU A 275 4.90 -13.79 -40.21
CA GLU A 275 6.08 -14.63 -40.44
C GLU A 275 7.34 -14.12 -39.70
N ASN A 276 7.46 -12.80 -39.51
CA ASN A 276 8.55 -12.14 -38.81
C ASN A 276 8.59 -12.41 -37.30
N LEU A 277 7.51 -12.95 -36.71
CA LEU A 277 7.45 -13.33 -35.29
C LEU A 277 8.09 -14.70 -35.03
N TYR A 278 8.31 -15.51 -36.09
CA TYR A 278 8.84 -16.87 -35.94
C TYR A 278 10.38 -16.87 -36.02
N HIS A 279 11.01 -17.30 -34.94
CA HIS A 279 12.44 -17.54 -34.85
C HIS A 279 12.70 -19.03 -34.69
N THR A 280 13.17 -19.68 -35.75
CA THR A 280 13.29 -21.15 -35.79
C THR A 280 14.74 -21.54 -35.87
N ARG A 281 15.20 -22.44 -34.99
CA ARG A 281 16.57 -22.93 -34.93
C ARG A 281 16.64 -24.41 -34.66
N GLY A 282 17.50 -25.13 -35.40
CA GLY A 282 17.99 -26.46 -35.04
C GLY A 282 19.30 -26.35 -34.28
N ASN A 283 19.35 -26.94 -33.10
CA ASN A 283 20.52 -26.85 -32.20
C ASN A 283 21.38 -28.13 -32.22
N GLY A 284 21.05 -29.10 -33.07
CA GLY A 284 21.78 -30.36 -33.15
C GLY A 284 21.49 -31.26 -31.93
N GLU A 285 22.55 -31.74 -31.29
CA GLU A 285 22.49 -32.72 -30.19
C GLU A 285 22.25 -32.05 -28.83
N TYR A 286 21.34 -32.60 -28.02
CA TYR A 286 21.05 -32.14 -26.67
C TYR A 286 21.90 -32.88 -25.63
N TRP A 287 23.08 -32.39 -25.35
CA TRP A 287 24.01 -32.94 -24.41
C TRP A 287 23.75 -32.58 -22.96
N ASP A 288 23.02 -31.47 -22.72
CA ASP A 288 22.79 -30.97 -21.35
C ASP A 288 22.04 -31.99 -20.48
N ALA A 289 20.99 -32.63 -21.01
CA ALA A 289 20.27 -33.67 -20.28
C ALA A 289 21.16 -34.88 -19.92
N ILE A 290 22.13 -35.23 -20.78
CA ILE A 290 23.07 -36.33 -20.50
C ILE A 290 24.01 -35.93 -19.37
N ILE A 291 24.51 -34.67 -19.41
CA ILE A 291 25.44 -34.15 -18.39
C ILE A 291 24.70 -34.07 -17.03
N GLU A 292 23.48 -33.54 -17.03
CA GLU A 292 22.64 -33.45 -15.84
C GLU A 292 22.36 -34.86 -15.26
N PHE A 293 21.88 -35.78 -16.09
CA PHE A 293 21.63 -37.15 -15.66
C PHE A 293 22.86 -37.82 -15.09
N VAL A 294 24.00 -37.71 -15.74
CA VAL A 294 25.29 -38.32 -15.25
C VAL A 294 25.71 -37.70 -13.91
N ASN A 295 25.37 -36.42 -13.67
CA ASN A 295 25.69 -35.75 -12.42
C ASN A 295 24.82 -36.20 -11.26
N GLU A 296 23.54 -36.43 -11.52
CA GLU A 296 22.50 -36.54 -10.49
C GLU A 296 21.99 -37.97 -10.25
N THR A 297 22.07 -38.86 -11.26
CA THR A 297 21.45 -40.20 -11.16
C THR A 297 22.09 -41.07 -10.07
N ASP A 298 21.23 -41.81 -9.35
CA ASP A 298 21.61 -42.86 -8.42
C ASP A 298 21.71 -44.26 -9.09
N ASN A 299 21.52 -44.32 -10.41
CA ASN A 299 21.67 -45.56 -11.16
C ASN A 299 23.09 -46.15 -10.94
N ALA A 300 23.15 -47.32 -10.34
CA ALA A 300 24.42 -47.92 -9.89
C ALA A 300 25.46 -48.09 -11.03
N VAL A 301 25.01 -48.37 -12.25
CA VAL A 301 25.88 -48.55 -13.43
C VAL A 301 26.50 -47.23 -13.84
N VAL A 302 25.70 -46.17 -13.90
CA VAL A 302 26.17 -44.82 -14.28
C VAL A 302 26.97 -44.21 -13.15
N ALA A 303 26.54 -44.38 -11.91
CA ALA A 303 27.26 -43.88 -10.72
C ALA A 303 28.66 -44.47 -10.62
N ALA A 304 28.83 -45.78 -10.84
CA ALA A 304 30.13 -46.45 -10.85
C ALA A 304 31.07 -45.96 -11.97
N SER A 305 30.50 -45.49 -13.08
CA SER A 305 31.25 -45.01 -14.25
C SER A 305 31.24 -43.47 -14.39
N ARG A 306 30.71 -42.73 -13.42
CA ARG A 306 30.46 -41.27 -13.49
C ARG A 306 31.72 -40.48 -13.85
N THR A 307 32.82 -40.73 -13.18
CA THR A 307 34.08 -40.05 -13.46
C THR A 307 34.55 -40.30 -14.89
N ALA A 308 34.59 -41.57 -15.31
CA ALA A 308 35.01 -41.94 -16.66
C ALA A 308 34.12 -41.30 -17.76
N ILE A 309 32.81 -41.19 -17.52
CA ILE A 309 31.90 -40.52 -18.44
C ILE A 309 32.17 -39.01 -18.51
N LYS A 310 32.37 -38.37 -17.36
CA LYS A 310 32.72 -36.94 -17.30
C LYS A 310 34.04 -36.64 -18.02
N ASP A 311 35.04 -37.49 -17.81
CA ASP A 311 36.34 -37.38 -18.47
C ASP A 311 36.19 -37.53 -20.00
N ALA A 312 35.39 -38.50 -20.45
CA ALA A 312 35.09 -38.71 -21.87
C ALA A 312 34.37 -37.50 -22.49
N ILE A 313 33.46 -36.87 -21.77
CA ILE A 313 32.77 -35.67 -22.19
C ILE A 313 33.76 -34.49 -22.28
N ALA A 314 34.58 -34.28 -21.27
CA ALA A 314 35.55 -33.19 -21.20
C ALA A 314 36.68 -33.30 -22.22
N ALA A 315 37.20 -34.52 -22.47
CA ALA A 315 38.31 -34.76 -23.37
C ALA A 315 37.93 -34.65 -24.87
N ASN A 316 36.63 -34.70 -25.22
CA ASN A 316 36.19 -34.75 -26.60
C ASN A 316 35.30 -33.54 -26.95
N SER A 317 35.86 -32.56 -27.64
CA SER A 317 35.10 -31.43 -28.23
C SER A 317 34.28 -31.86 -29.44
N ASN A 318 34.69 -32.86 -30.20
CA ASN A 318 33.92 -33.47 -31.27
C ASN A 318 32.87 -34.41 -30.67
N LEU A 319 31.58 -34.14 -30.97
CA LEU A 319 30.45 -34.85 -30.35
C LEU A 319 30.35 -36.32 -30.76
N ASP A 320 30.67 -36.67 -32.02
CA ASP A 320 30.69 -38.04 -32.48
C ASP A 320 31.76 -38.86 -31.71
N LYS A 321 32.95 -38.25 -31.47
CA LYS A 321 34.00 -38.89 -30.65
C LYS A 321 33.60 -38.98 -29.18
N ARG A 322 32.90 -38.01 -28.67
CA ARG A 322 32.37 -37.98 -27.31
C ARG A 322 31.43 -39.15 -27.07
N GLU A 323 30.47 -39.35 -27.97
CA GLU A 323 29.56 -40.49 -27.89
C GLU A 323 30.27 -41.83 -28.00
N ALA A 324 31.23 -41.97 -28.95
CA ALA A 324 32.03 -43.16 -29.10
C ALA A 324 32.84 -43.50 -27.85
N ALA A 325 33.43 -42.47 -27.20
CA ALA A 325 34.18 -42.66 -25.95
C ALA A 325 33.29 -43.19 -24.82
N ILE A 326 32.06 -42.67 -24.66
CA ILE A 326 31.08 -43.15 -23.68
C ILE A 326 30.66 -44.58 -23.98
N LYS A 327 30.46 -44.94 -25.25
CA LYS A 327 30.15 -46.31 -25.69
C LYS A 327 31.26 -47.32 -25.34
N ALA A 328 32.50 -46.90 -25.23
CA ALA A 328 33.63 -47.76 -24.87
C ALA A 328 33.76 -48.05 -23.36
N ILE A 329 33.08 -47.26 -22.49
CA ILE A 329 33.17 -47.43 -21.04
C ILE A 329 32.42 -48.68 -20.59
N ASP A 330 33.08 -49.57 -19.84
CA ASP A 330 32.55 -50.81 -19.23
C ASP A 330 31.67 -51.62 -20.21
N GLY A 331 32.20 -51.86 -21.40
CA GLY A 331 31.47 -52.60 -22.45
C GLY A 331 30.11 -51.98 -22.85
N GLY A 332 29.99 -50.70 -22.73
CA GLY A 332 28.80 -49.94 -23.09
C GLY A 332 27.64 -50.03 -22.13
N LYS A 333 27.85 -50.53 -20.92
CA LYS A 333 26.73 -50.62 -19.94
C LYS A 333 26.16 -49.25 -19.56
N PRO A 334 26.99 -48.24 -19.17
CA PRO A 334 26.46 -46.93 -18.83
C PRO A 334 25.84 -46.23 -20.03
N TYR A 335 26.39 -46.41 -21.25
CA TYR A 335 25.77 -45.90 -22.47
C TYR A 335 24.36 -46.45 -22.69
N ARG A 336 24.13 -47.77 -22.44
CA ARG A 336 22.77 -48.35 -22.61
C ARG A 336 21.76 -47.73 -21.63
N VAL A 337 22.19 -47.40 -20.42
CA VAL A 337 21.31 -46.68 -19.47
C VAL A 337 20.96 -45.29 -19.99
N ILE A 338 21.98 -44.51 -20.39
CA ILE A 338 21.78 -43.16 -20.98
C ILE A 338 20.89 -43.23 -22.22
N PHE A 339 21.11 -44.19 -23.10
CA PHE A 339 20.32 -44.38 -24.32
C PHE A 339 18.84 -44.65 -24.02
N ASN A 340 18.54 -45.46 -23.00
CA ASN A 340 17.16 -45.80 -22.66
C ASN A 340 16.43 -44.73 -21.84
N GLU A 341 17.14 -44.08 -20.93
CA GLU A 341 16.51 -43.14 -19.98
C GLU A 341 16.57 -41.69 -20.44
N VAL A 342 17.67 -41.24 -21.10
CA VAL A 342 17.90 -39.84 -21.42
C VAL A 342 17.60 -39.52 -22.89
N TYR A 343 17.97 -40.40 -23.83
CA TYR A 343 17.79 -40.08 -25.25
C TYR A 343 16.34 -39.87 -25.67
N PRO A 344 15.32 -40.57 -25.13
CA PRO A 344 13.94 -40.28 -25.46
C PRO A 344 13.53 -38.84 -25.16
N ILE A 345 13.99 -38.27 -24.04
CA ILE A 345 13.68 -36.90 -23.63
C ILE A 345 14.61 -35.85 -24.24
N SER A 346 15.71 -36.28 -24.89
CA SER A 346 16.60 -35.39 -25.64
C SER A 346 16.15 -35.15 -27.10
N ARG A 347 15.10 -35.84 -27.55
CA ARG A 347 14.53 -35.72 -28.90
C ARG A 347 13.30 -34.83 -28.88
N PHE A 348 13.45 -33.54 -28.88
CA PHE A 348 12.33 -32.62 -28.77
C PHE A 348 12.48 -31.36 -29.61
N ALA A 349 11.39 -30.64 -29.79
CA ALA A 349 11.41 -29.25 -30.14
C ALA A 349 10.62 -28.45 -29.10
N GLU A 350 11.23 -27.39 -28.66
CA GLU A 350 10.65 -26.44 -27.71
C GLU A 350 10.11 -25.23 -28.44
N CYS A 351 8.92 -24.81 -28.07
CA CYS A 351 8.33 -23.56 -28.52
C CYS A 351 8.11 -22.66 -27.32
N VAL A 352 8.64 -21.46 -27.37
CA VAL A 352 8.38 -20.40 -26.42
C VAL A 352 7.61 -19.29 -27.14
N VAL A 353 6.37 -19.07 -26.76
CA VAL A 353 5.55 -17.99 -27.28
C VAL A 353 5.56 -16.86 -26.27
N THR A 354 6.12 -15.72 -26.67
CA THR A 354 6.11 -14.50 -25.86
C THR A 354 4.97 -13.60 -26.32
N TYR A 355 4.19 -13.12 -25.37
CA TYR A 355 3.03 -12.29 -25.63
C TYR A 355 2.90 -11.17 -24.59
N LYS A 356 2.15 -10.13 -24.95
CA LYS A 356 1.73 -9.07 -24.04
C LYS A 356 0.22 -9.10 -23.90
N ALA A 357 -0.27 -8.95 -22.68
CA ALA A 357 -1.71 -8.75 -22.45
C ALA A 357 -2.15 -7.43 -23.08
N LYS A 358 -3.34 -7.38 -23.67
CA LYS A 358 -3.95 -6.16 -24.19
C LYS A 358 -4.53 -5.30 -23.08
N GLN A 359 -4.81 -5.89 -21.94
CA GLN A 359 -5.28 -5.24 -20.72
C GLN A 359 -4.70 -5.94 -19.51
N PHE A 360 -4.68 -5.26 -18.38
CA PHE A 360 -4.24 -5.85 -17.12
C PHE A 360 -5.23 -6.93 -16.65
N VAL A 361 -4.69 -8.09 -16.29
CA VAL A 361 -5.45 -9.23 -15.75
C VAL A 361 -4.91 -9.55 -14.37
N LEU A 362 -5.71 -9.29 -13.34
CA LEU A 362 -5.28 -9.42 -11.94
C LEU A 362 -4.90 -10.85 -11.56
N SER A 363 -5.65 -11.87 -12.03
CA SER A 363 -5.33 -13.27 -11.75
C SER A 363 -3.96 -13.67 -12.26
N ASP A 364 -3.57 -13.17 -13.43
CA ASP A 364 -2.26 -13.43 -14.02
C ASP A 364 -1.15 -12.74 -13.24
N ALA A 365 -1.38 -11.47 -12.86
CA ALA A 365 -0.43 -10.74 -12.04
C ALA A 365 -0.19 -11.43 -10.69
N LYS A 366 -1.26 -11.94 -10.05
CA LYS A 366 -1.17 -12.74 -8.82
C LYS A 366 -0.36 -14.03 -9.03
N ALA A 367 -0.58 -14.73 -10.14
CA ALA A 367 0.15 -15.95 -10.46
C ALA A 367 1.65 -15.70 -10.69
N ILE A 368 1.99 -14.62 -11.40
CA ILE A 368 3.39 -14.22 -11.60
C ILE A 368 4.02 -13.82 -10.26
N TYR A 369 3.36 -12.97 -9.49
CA TYR A 369 3.86 -12.49 -8.19
C TYR A 369 4.17 -13.63 -7.21
N ALA A 370 3.36 -14.69 -7.22
CA ALA A 370 3.56 -15.85 -6.36
C ALA A 370 4.85 -16.64 -6.67
N ILE A 371 5.34 -16.57 -7.91
CA ILE A 371 6.52 -17.29 -8.39
C ILE A 371 7.73 -16.35 -8.44
N ASP A 372 7.56 -15.18 -9.04
CA ASP A 372 8.60 -14.18 -9.25
C ASP A 372 8.00 -12.77 -9.19
N PRO A 373 8.01 -12.13 -8.01
CA PRO A 373 7.54 -10.76 -7.87
C PRO A 373 8.27 -9.77 -8.79
N ASP A 374 9.56 -9.99 -9.08
CA ASP A 374 10.37 -9.10 -9.92
C ASP A 374 9.99 -9.20 -11.41
N GLY A 375 9.23 -10.21 -11.77
CA GLY A 375 8.68 -10.42 -13.13
C GLY A 375 7.53 -9.48 -13.51
N LEU A 376 6.99 -8.70 -12.58
CA LEU A 376 5.96 -7.69 -12.85
C LEU A 376 6.57 -6.33 -13.19
N SER A 377 5.97 -5.61 -14.15
CA SER A 377 6.34 -4.23 -14.49
C SER A 377 5.74 -3.21 -13.53
N ALA A 378 6.23 -1.95 -13.57
CA ALA A 378 5.63 -0.84 -12.84
C ALA A 378 4.15 -0.64 -13.21
N ALA A 379 3.78 -0.86 -14.48
CA ALA A 379 2.39 -0.77 -14.94
C ALA A 379 1.50 -1.87 -14.34
N ASP A 380 2.02 -3.11 -14.20
CA ASP A 380 1.28 -4.19 -13.54
C ASP A 380 1.03 -3.86 -12.05
N TYR A 381 2.05 -3.36 -11.34
CA TYR A 381 1.91 -2.94 -9.95
C TYR A 381 0.94 -1.76 -9.80
N THR A 382 0.98 -0.80 -10.73
CA THR A 382 0.07 0.34 -10.74
C THR A 382 -1.38 -0.11 -10.90
N ALA A 383 -1.65 -0.97 -11.90
CA ALA A 383 -2.98 -1.49 -12.17
C ALA A 383 -3.51 -2.34 -11.01
N TRP A 384 -2.64 -3.17 -10.41
CA TRP A 384 -3.01 -3.95 -9.22
C TRP A 384 -3.36 -3.04 -8.03
N THR A 385 -2.50 -2.06 -7.72
CA THR A 385 -2.73 -1.11 -6.62
C THR A 385 -4.08 -0.40 -6.74
N LEU A 386 -4.49 -0.05 -7.97
CA LEU A 386 -5.77 0.63 -8.21
C LEU A 386 -6.97 -0.33 -8.13
N GLN A 387 -6.84 -1.54 -8.68
CA GLN A 387 -7.94 -2.49 -8.80
C GLN A 387 -8.23 -3.21 -7.47
N GLU A 388 -7.16 -3.64 -6.77
CA GLU A 388 -7.26 -4.34 -5.49
C GLU A 388 -6.06 -3.95 -4.63
N TYR A 389 -6.25 -2.98 -3.74
CA TYR A 389 -5.15 -2.48 -2.92
C TYR A 389 -4.63 -3.54 -1.94
N ASP A 390 -3.34 -3.84 -2.05
CA ASP A 390 -2.56 -4.61 -1.09
C ASP A 390 -1.29 -3.83 -0.73
N ALA A 391 -1.11 -3.55 0.57
CA ALA A 391 0.01 -2.74 1.05
C ALA A 391 1.37 -3.40 0.78
N ASN A 392 1.47 -4.73 0.88
CA ASN A 392 2.72 -5.46 0.66
C ASN A 392 3.08 -5.48 -0.84
N VAL A 393 2.10 -5.72 -1.69
CA VAL A 393 2.26 -5.71 -3.15
C VAL A 393 2.67 -4.31 -3.61
N THR A 394 1.95 -3.28 -3.15
CA THR A 394 2.28 -1.88 -3.47
C THR A 394 3.69 -1.50 -2.99
N ALA A 395 4.06 -1.87 -1.77
CA ALA A 395 5.40 -1.62 -1.22
C ALA A 395 6.49 -2.35 -2.01
N LYS A 396 6.24 -3.61 -2.43
CA LYS A 396 7.17 -4.35 -3.30
C LYS A 396 7.36 -3.65 -4.63
N GLY A 397 6.27 -3.24 -5.29
CA GLY A 397 6.34 -2.47 -6.54
C GLY A 397 7.13 -1.18 -6.39
N LEU A 398 6.88 -0.40 -5.33
CA LEU A 398 7.62 0.83 -5.03
C LEU A 398 9.10 0.60 -4.68
N SER A 399 9.46 -0.58 -4.17
CA SER A 399 10.86 -0.95 -3.94
C SER A 399 11.61 -1.23 -5.24
N LEU A 400 10.92 -1.81 -6.23
CA LEU A 400 11.48 -2.10 -7.56
C LEU A 400 11.48 -0.85 -8.47
N TYR A 401 10.43 -0.04 -8.37
CA TYR A 401 10.19 1.12 -9.23
C TYR A 401 9.95 2.41 -8.40
N PRO A 402 10.95 2.85 -7.60
CA PRO A 402 10.75 3.91 -6.60
C PRO A 402 10.44 5.29 -7.19
N ASN A 403 10.73 5.49 -8.47
CA ASN A 403 10.55 6.75 -9.19
C ASN A 403 9.52 6.65 -10.35
N ASP A 404 8.77 5.53 -10.44
CA ASP A 404 7.70 5.45 -11.41
C ASP A 404 6.55 6.37 -11.01
N GLU A 405 6.22 7.34 -11.87
CA GLU A 405 5.26 8.39 -11.59
C GLU A 405 3.84 7.83 -11.41
N ASN A 406 3.45 6.87 -12.24
CA ASN A 406 2.11 6.28 -12.21
C ASN A 406 1.89 5.43 -10.95
N LEU A 407 2.90 4.61 -10.59
CA LEU A 407 2.83 3.79 -9.39
C LEU A 407 2.80 4.67 -8.12
N ASN A 408 3.59 5.73 -8.09
CA ASN A 408 3.55 6.69 -6.99
C ASN A 408 2.18 7.42 -6.94
N ALA A 409 1.59 7.80 -8.08
CA ALA A 409 0.26 8.41 -8.12
C ALA A 409 -0.82 7.45 -7.61
N ALA A 410 -0.78 6.16 -7.99
CA ALA A 410 -1.70 5.15 -7.51
C ALA A 410 -1.57 4.91 -5.99
N ALA A 411 -0.33 4.79 -5.50
CA ALA A 411 -0.06 4.64 -4.07
C ALA A 411 -0.53 5.86 -3.26
N ALA A 412 -0.32 7.08 -3.78
CA ALA A 412 -0.78 8.32 -3.18
C ALA A 412 -2.32 8.39 -3.11
N SER A 413 -3.01 8.03 -4.20
CA SER A 413 -4.46 7.99 -4.23
C SER A 413 -5.03 7.04 -3.17
N LYS A 414 -4.45 5.83 -3.06
CA LYS A 414 -4.87 4.86 -2.04
C LYS A 414 -4.52 5.28 -0.60
N ALA A 415 -3.47 6.02 -0.39
CA ALA A 415 -3.16 6.64 0.90
C ALA A 415 -4.17 7.74 1.24
N TYR A 416 -4.50 8.60 0.27
CA TYR A 416 -5.52 9.64 0.41
C TYR A 416 -6.89 9.07 0.79
N GLU A 417 -7.36 8.02 0.08
CA GLU A 417 -8.64 7.34 0.36
C GLU A 417 -8.72 6.79 1.80
N ARG A 418 -7.59 6.48 2.43
CA ARG A 418 -7.50 6.01 3.82
C ARG A 418 -7.28 7.12 4.84
N GLY A 419 -7.20 8.37 4.41
CA GLY A 419 -6.90 9.51 5.28
C GLY A 419 -5.43 9.61 5.71
N ASP A 420 -4.52 8.82 5.11
CA ASP A 420 -3.08 8.90 5.37
C ASP A 420 -2.46 9.96 4.45
N TYR A 421 -2.73 11.21 4.79
CA TYR A 421 -2.33 12.36 3.96
C TYR A 421 -0.81 12.55 3.90
N ASP A 422 -0.08 12.24 4.97
CA ASP A 422 1.39 12.34 4.98
C ASP A 422 2.02 11.36 3.97
N THR A 423 1.56 10.12 3.95
CA THR A 423 1.99 9.13 2.95
C THR A 423 1.56 9.54 1.55
N ALA A 424 0.34 10.06 1.39
CA ALA A 424 -0.14 10.56 0.09
C ALA A 424 0.73 11.70 -0.44
N ILE A 425 1.07 12.69 0.39
CA ILE A 425 1.97 13.81 0.04
C ILE A 425 3.34 13.29 -0.42
N LYS A 426 3.91 12.35 0.33
CA LYS A 426 5.21 11.75 -0.02
C LYS A 426 5.21 11.12 -1.41
N HIS A 427 4.15 10.42 -1.76
CA HIS A 427 4.03 9.75 -3.05
C HIS A 427 3.62 10.72 -4.16
N TYR A 428 2.67 11.64 -3.94
CA TYR A 428 2.34 12.64 -4.96
C TYR A 428 3.54 13.52 -5.36
N LYS A 429 4.45 13.82 -4.45
CA LYS A 429 5.72 14.52 -4.78
C LYS A 429 6.62 13.76 -5.76
N LYS A 430 6.42 12.46 -5.91
CA LYS A 430 7.15 11.60 -6.86
C LYS A 430 6.31 11.22 -8.09
N ALA A 431 5.04 11.56 -8.11
CA ALA A 431 4.09 11.19 -9.15
C ALA A 431 4.13 12.12 -10.39
N GLY A 432 5.21 12.87 -10.55
CA GLY A 432 5.36 13.82 -11.64
C GLY A 432 4.71 15.18 -11.35
N SER A 433 4.50 15.97 -12.41
CA SER A 433 4.05 17.36 -12.31
C SER A 433 2.76 17.64 -13.09
N SER A 434 1.94 16.62 -13.35
CA SER A 434 0.67 16.83 -14.04
C SER A 434 -0.27 17.72 -13.23
N ALA A 435 -1.16 18.42 -13.89
CA ALA A 435 -2.13 19.30 -13.25
C ALA A 435 -3.04 18.54 -12.26
N GLN A 436 -3.41 17.30 -12.58
CA GLN A 436 -4.22 16.47 -11.69
C GLN A 436 -3.43 16.07 -10.43
N VAL A 437 -2.15 15.70 -10.59
CA VAL A 437 -1.26 15.39 -9.45
C VAL A 437 -1.09 16.62 -8.56
N ALA A 438 -0.88 17.80 -9.16
CA ALA A 438 -0.76 19.04 -8.41
C ALA A 438 -2.05 19.35 -7.62
N ASN A 439 -3.24 19.16 -8.23
CA ASN A 439 -4.50 19.31 -7.53
C ASN A 439 -4.60 18.37 -6.32
N ASN A 440 -4.34 17.09 -6.51
CA ASN A 440 -4.50 16.08 -5.45
C ASN A 440 -3.47 16.26 -4.33
N LEU A 441 -2.26 16.72 -4.65
CA LEU A 441 -1.27 17.12 -3.65
C LEU A 441 -1.78 18.32 -2.84
N GLY A 442 -2.40 19.31 -3.51
CA GLY A 442 -3.07 20.45 -2.87
C GLY A 442 -4.20 19.99 -1.94
N CYS A 443 -5.02 19.03 -2.37
CA CYS A 443 -6.06 18.42 -1.54
C CYS A 443 -5.50 17.77 -0.27
N CYS A 444 -4.35 17.09 -0.36
CA CYS A 444 -3.69 16.53 0.80
C CYS A 444 -3.24 17.63 1.78
N TYR A 445 -2.65 18.72 1.27
CA TYR A 445 -2.24 19.85 2.11
C TYR A 445 -3.44 20.58 2.72
N LEU A 446 -4.53 20.72 1.97
CA LEU A 446 -5.78 21.29 2.48
C LEU A 446 -6.32 20.41 3.62
N ALA A 447 -6.28 19.07 3.47
CA ALA A 447 -6.74 18.13 4.48
C ALA A 447 -5.94 18.20 5.79
N ILE A 448 -4.62 18.46 5.74
CA ILE A 448 -3.79 18.62 6.94
C ILE A 448 -3.71 20.06 7.45
N GLY A 449 -4.43 20.98 6.81
CA GLY A 449 -4.49 22.38 7.23
C GLY A 449 -3.31 23.26 6.76
N ASP A 450 -2.47 22.81 5.84
CA ASP A 450 -1.40 23.63 5.25
C ASP A 450 -1.92 24.45 4.08
N ALA A 451 -2.55 25.57 4.42
CA ALA A 451 -3.16 26.47 3.44
C ALA A 451 -2.17 27.04 2.43
N THR A 452 -0.91 27.29 2.84
CA THR A 452 0.11 27.86 1.95
C THR A 452 0.55 26.86 0.91
N ALA A 453 0.90 25.65 1.32
CA ALA A 453 1.29 24.59 0.39
C ALA A 453 0.12 24.16 -0.52
N ALA A 454 -1.12 24.15 0.01
CA ALA A 454 -2.31 23.88 -0.78
C ALA A 454 -2.51 24.90 -1.93
N GLU A 455 -2.42 26.21 -1.60
CA GLU A 455 -2.53 27.31 -2.58
C GLU A 455 -1.49 27.21 -3.70
N GLU A 456 -0.23 26.93 -3.34
CA GLU A 456 0.84 26.75 -4.32
C GLU A 456 0.57 25.58 -5.26
N CYS A 457 0.01 24.49 -4.74
CA CYS A 457 -0.33 23.31 -5.53
C CYS A 457 -1.51 23.58 -6.45
N PHE A 458 -2.58 24.23 -5.98
CA PHE A 458 -3.75 24.56 -6.80
C PHE A 458 -3.42 25.58 -7.88
N ALA A 459 -2.53 26.53 -7.63
CA ALA A 459 -2.01 27.44 -8.65
C ALA A 459 -1.31 26.69 -9.81
N LYS A 460 -0.56 25.61 -9.49
CA LYS A 460 0.07 24.75 -10.51
C LYS A 460 -0.93 23.83 -11.23
N ALA A 461 -2.03 23.48 -10.56
CA ALA A 461 -3.07 22.62 -11.11
C ALA A 461 -3.96 23.32 -12.17
N GLY A 462 -3.91 24.66 -12.28
CA GLY A 462 -4.72 25.41 -13.23
C GLY A 462 -6.22 25.11 -13.05
N LYS A 463 -6.91 24.78 -14.14
CA LYS A 463 -8.36 24.50 -14.11
C LYS A 463 -8.81 23.42 -13.12
N TYR A 464 -7.93 22.48 -12.77
CA TYR A 464 -8.25 21.44 -11.78
C TYR A 464 -8.20 21.97 -10.35
N GLY A 465 -7.45 23.04 -10.11
CA GLY A 465 -7.33 23.67 -8.80
C GLY A 465 -8.40 24.71 -8.51
N GLU A 466 -9.16 25.18 -9.52
CA GLU A 466 -10.13 26.27 -9.38
C GLU A 466 -11.20 25.98 -8.31
N ALA A 467 -11.75 24.77 -8.30
CA ALA A 467 -12.76 24.35 -7.33
C ALA A 467 -12.25 24.36 -5.88
N ASN A 468 -10.94 24.22 -5.67
CA ASN A 468 -10.32 24.15 -4.35
C ASN A 468 -9.71 25.50 -3.91
N ALA A 469 -9.57 26.47 -4.80
CA ALA A 469 -8.96 27.78 -4.47
C ALA A 469 -9.80 28.57 -3.47
N GLU A 470 -11.13 28.52 -3.58
CA GLU A 470 -12.05 29.13 -2.63
C GLU A 470 -11.98 28.45 -1.26
N GLU A 471 -11.85 27.13 -1.26
CA GLU A 471 -11.76 26.30 -0.07
C GLU A 471 -10.50 26.62 0.76
N VAL A 472 -9.38 26.93 0.09
CA VAL A 472 -8.17 27.45 0.76
C VAL A 472 -8.44 28.76 1.46
N SER A 473 -9.26 29.63 0.86
CA SER A 473 -9.63 30.92 1.47
C SER A 473 -10.42 30.74 2.76
N LYS A 474 -11.34 29.76 2.79
CA LYS A 474 -12.08 29.38 4.01
C LYS A 474 -11.14 28.84 5.09
N LEU A 475 -10.21 27.94 4.71
CA LEU A 475 -9.20 27.45 5.65
C LEU A 475 -8.34 28.60 6.23
N LYS A 476 -7.87 29.51 5.39
CA LYS A 476 -7.10 30.69 5.83
C LYS A 476 -7.92 31.61 6.76
N HIS A 477 -9.22 31.77 6.44
CA HIS A 477 -10.13 32.51 7.30
C HIS A 477 -10.23 31.85 8.68
N ASN A 478 -10.48 30.54 8.73
CA ASN A 478 -10.54 29.78 9.96
C ASN A 478 -9.24 29.93 10.77
N GLN A 479 -8.08 29.74 10.16
CA GLN A 479 -6.78 29.87 10.80
C GLN A 479 -6.51 31.28 11.34
N LYS A 480 -6.82 32.33 10.55
CA LYS A 480 -6.64 33.73 10.97
C LYS A 480 -7.49 34.09 12.18
N TYR A 481 -8.68 33.52 12.26
CA TYR A 481 -9.61 33.79 13.34
C TYR A 481 -9.14 33.16 14.64
N PHE A 482 -8.58 31.97 14.59
CA PHE A 482 -8.13 31.21 15.75
C PHE A 482 -6.72 31.56 16.22
N THR A 483 -5.93 32.29 15.43
CA THR A 483 -4.60 32.78 15.81
C THR A 483 -4.61 34.17 16.43
N LYS A 484 -5.78 34.81 16.53
CA LYS A 484 -5.98 36.11 17.18
C LYS A 484 -6.49 35.92 18.60
#